data_d085c03a51cb9e85af0b9fb32ed23d81
#
_entry.id   d085c03a51cb9e85af0b9fb32ed23d81
#
_cell.length_a   1.000
_cell.length_b   1.000
_cell.length_c   1.000
_cell.angle_alpha   90.00
_cell.angle_beta   90.00
_cell.angle_gamma   90.00
#
_symmetry.space_group_name_H-M   'P 1'
#
loop_
_entity.id
_entity.type
_entity.pdbx_description
1 polymer ?
#
loop_
_entity_poly.entity_id
_entity_poly.type
_entity_poly.pdbx_seq_one_letter_code
_entity_poly.pdbx_strand_id
1 'polypeptide(L)'
;MKFRGQGTTMETVQRQLLKNLSLKIAGVFFVAGLAGAVLTMAPPVYGALANVQISGYVFDLTGSPLSQAMVSVKPGANHQGADAVTVFTDAEGNFRFPASVGGLANPEQQISTRVLGYEQTRVTTASMGDAQKLTVIMRKTTNVANTAPASAWLANFNAADKESLIMNCVACHQVPAPEVRAYAKQIADVTSSDPEQVRKAGWTAIVKYMNYLLADRFGPEGSSPPPDANSAYAVGDTDVVTNILAHNFTGPLQVLDHYDYGAPLAVTPNTVIMEYEVPLPNTIREAVLVGSPRKLWAADVSSNRMFSIDIVTGKQEIHEVPTNGPMGPHSLLRGADGSIWITALFATSVLAHLDADGKTWHTWPLKTQKGDRVLIHDLSFGRQHELLTDKKGRIWFSDIGNSAVGYIDPKTGIVENFKAPEVAGRSGKASLYGLVMTSDRKHIWYSQVGNGIFGSFNVETLKFEKSVVLPSATSGPRRLTISDQDIMYVPLYGAGQLIEYDTRADKQLGIYDLPDRGSVPYSVTWDPKR
;
A
#
# COMPACT_ATOMS: atom_id res chain seq x y z
N MET A 1 51.29 32.44 11.29
CA MET A 1 50.78 31.19 10.74
C MET A 1 49.27 31.29 10.67
N LYS A 2 48.71 31.51 9.49
CA LYS A 2 47.27 31.65 9.27
C LYS A 2 46.69 30.28 8.91
N PHE A 3 45.91 29.67 9.80
CA PHE A 3 45.09 28.52 9.47
C PHE A 3 43.85 29.02 8.73
N ARG A 4 43.76 28.73 7.44
CA ARG A 4 42.51 28.81 6.67
C ARG A 4 41.72 27.51 6.91
N GLY A 5 40.69 27.54 7.73
CA GLY A 5 39.67 26.51 7.77
C GLY A 5 38.79 26.65 6.52
N GLN A 6 38.81 25.63 5.65
CA GLN A 6 37.82 25.53 4.57
C GLN A 6 36.48 25.13 5.20
N GLY A 7 35.63 26.13 5.43
CA GLY A 7 34.24 25.89 5.80
C GLY A 7 33.52 25.30 4.61
N THR A 8 33.15 24.04 4.72
CA THR A 8 32.25 23.40 3.75
C THR A 8 30.91 24.11 3.84
N THR A 9 30.51 24.81 2.77
CA THR A 9 29.21 25.52 2.76
C THR A 9 28.04 24.53 2.77
N MET A 10 26.93 24.91 3.39
CA MET A 10 25.68 24.13 3.42
C MET A 10 25.24 23.64 2.03
N GLU A 11 25.49 24.44 1.00
CA GLU A 11 25.20 24.08 -0.39
C GLU A 11 26.05 22.90 -0.89
N THR A 12 27.30 22.81 -0.45
CA THR A 12 28.20 21.69 -0.78
C THR A 12 27.74 20.40 -0.13
N VAL A 13 27.28 20.46 1.12
CA VAL A 13 26.72 19.32 1.86
C VAL A 13 25.43 18.83 1.20
N GLN A 14 24.53 19.74 0.83
CA GLN A 14 23.30 19.41 0.11
C GLN A 14 23.59 18.77 -1.25
N ARG A 15 24.51 19.32 -2.04
CA ARG A 15 24.90 18.77 -3.35
C ARG A 15 25.55 17.38 -3.23
N GLN A 16 26.33 17.14 -2.19
CA GLN A 16 26.97 15.83 -1.93
C GLN A 16 25.95 14.79 -1.49
N LEU A 17 25.00 15.15 -0.63
CA LEU A 17 23.90 14.28 -0.16
C LEU A 17 22.97 13.92 -1.32
N LEU A 18 22.60 14.88 -2.17
CA LEU A 18 21.76 14.64 -3.33
C LEU A 18 22.45 13.78 -4.41
N LYS A 19 23.76 13.98 -4.65
CA LYS A 19 24.54 13.13 -5.56
C LYS A 19 24.62 11.69 -5.07
N ASN A 20 24.85 11.47 -3.79
CA ASN A 20 24.92 10.12 -3.22
C ASN A 20 23.56 9.42 -3.22
N LEU A 21 22.47 10.17 -3.07
CA LEU A 21 21.11 9.66 -3.16
C LEU A 21 20.74 9.29 -4.60
N SER A 22 21.04 10.16 -5.57
CA SER A 22 20.80 9.92 -7.00
C SER A 22 21.58 8.72 -7.54
N LEU A 23 22.83 8.53 -7.11
CA LEU A 23 23.66 7.39 -7.52
C LEU A 23 23.18 6.04 -6.95
N LYS A 24 22.62 6.04 -5.75
CA LYS A 24 22.05 4.80 -5.15
C LYS A 24 20.68 4.43 -5.71
N ILE A 25 19.86 5.43 -6.06
CA ILE A 25 18.54 5.20 -6.70
C ILE A 25 18.74 4.83 -8.17
N ALA A 26 19.72 5.42 -8.88
CA ALA A 26 20.08 5.03 -10.24
C ALA A 26 20.69 3.62 -10.33
N GLY A 27 21.38 3.16 -9.27
CA GLY A 27 21.95 1.80 -9.21
C GLY A 27 20.92 0.67 -9.16
N VAL A 28 19.67 0.96 -8.84
CA VAL A 28 18.55 -0.01 -8.87
C VAL A 28 17.95 -0.14 -10.29
N PHE A 29 18.25 0.80 -11.20
CA PHE A 29 17.67 0.84 -12.54
C PHE A 29 18.61 0.40 -13.68
N PHE A 30 19.86 0.01 -13.40
CA PHE A 30 20.82 -0.38 -14.44
C PHE A 30 21.52 -1.70 -14.12
N VAL A 31 20.81 -2.82 -14.30
CA VAL A 31 21.40 -4.11 -14.66
C VAL A 31 20.53 -4.74 -15.74
N ALA A 32 20.73 -4.32 -16.96
CA ALA A 32 20.29 -5.10 -18.12
C ALA A 32 21.36 -5.00 -19.20
N GLY A 33 21.94 -6.11 -19.53
CA GLY A 33 22.72 -6.27 -20.75
C GLY A 33 24.15 -6.75 -20.56
N LEU A 34 24.32 -8.05 -20.34
CA LEU A 34 25.51 -8.79 -20.79
C LEU A 34 25.05 -10.16 -21.27
N ALA A 35 25.07 -10.29 -22.60
CA ALA A 35 24.90 -11.56 -23.27
C ALA A 35 26.08 -12.48 -22.90
N GLY A 36 25.79 -13.54 -22.19
CA GLY A 36 26.74 -14.58 -21.80
C GLY A 36 26.32 -15.93 -22.35
N ALA A 37 27.25 -16.60 -22.98
CA ALA A 37 27.15 -17.85 -23.71
C ALA A 37 26.31 -18.93 -23.02
N VAL A 38 25.42 -19.56 -23.80
CA VAL A 38 24.65 -20.74 -23.41
C VAL A 38 25.62 -21.93 -23.37
N LEU A 39 26.01 -22.32 -22.16
CA LEU A 39 26.47 -23.68 -21.91
C LEU A 39 25.23 -24.50 -21.55
N THR A 40 24.79 -25.33 -22.47
CA THR A 40 23.77 -26.35 -22.25
C THR A 40 24.31 -27.44 -21.29
N MET A 41 24.23 -27.21 -20.01
CA MET A 41 24.25 -28.29 -19.03
C MET A 41 22.84 -28.86 -18.95
N ALA A 42 22.70 -30.17 -19.15
CA ALA A 42 21.46 -30.86 -18.90
C ALA A 42 20.99 -30.54 -17.48
N PRO A 43 19.73 -30.14 -17.28
CA PRO A 43 19.24 -29.86 -15.93
C PRO A 43 19.35 -31.14 -15.10
N PRO A 44 19.83 -31.06 -13.83
CA PRO A 44 19.72 -32.18 -12.94
C PRO A 44 18.23 -32.51 -12.81
N VAL A 45 17.89 -33.78 -13.03
CA VAL A 45 16.54 -34.32 -12.81
C VAL A 45 16.28 -34.27 -11.31
N TYR A 46 15.84 -33.13 -10.80
CA TYR A 46 15.20 -33.06 -9.50
C TYR A 46 13.81 -33.65 -9.68
N GLY A 47 13.69 -34.94 -9.39
CA GLY A 47 12.40 -35.59 -9.22
C GLY A 47 11.58 -34.77 -8.24
N ALA A 48 10.39 -34.37 -8.66
CA ALA A 48 9.46 -33.60 -7.84
C ALA A 48 9.28 -34.32 -6.50
N LEU A 49 9.69 -33.68 -5.39
CA LEU A 49 9.26 -34.02 -4.04
C LEU A 49 7.81 -33.50 -3.85
N ALA A 50 6.94 -33.83 -4.82
CA ALA A 50 5.52 -33.56 -4.73
C ALA A 50 4.97 -34.35 -3.52
N ASN A 51 4.31 -33.65 -2.61
CA ASN A 51 3.68 -34.15 -1.38
C ASN A 51 4.55 -34.23 -0.10
N VAL A 52 5.76 -33.71 -0.08
CA VAL A 52 6.52 -33.62 1.18
C VAL A 52 5.87 -32.58 2.08
N GLN A 53 5.44 -32.99 3.27
CA GLN A 53 4.89 -32.10 4.28
C GLN A 53 6.02 -31.41 5.04
N ILE A 54 6.06 -30.08 5.00
CA ILE A 54 7.02 -29.29 5.78
C ILE A 54 6.35 -28.80 7.05
N SER A 55 7.00 -29.08 8.18
CA SER A 55 6.63 -28.57 9.50
C SER A 55 7.88 -28.30 10.32
N GLY A 56 7.75 -27.65 11.45
CA GLY A 56 8.92 -27.42 12.29
C GLY A 56 8.65 -26.63 13.55
N TYR A 57 9.75 -26.16 14.13
CA TYR A 57 9.76 -25.40 15.36
C TYR A 57 10.66 -24.16 15.22
N VAL A 58 10.31 -23.10 15.95
CA VAL A 58 11.16 -21.91 16.11
C VAL A 58 11.49 -21.75 17.59
N PHE A 59 12.77 -21.77 17.92
CA PHE A 59 13.27 -21.59 19.28
C PHE A 59 14.32 -20.48 19.34
N ASP A 60 14.50 -19.91 20.52
CA ASP A 60 15.67 -19.10 20.80
C ASP A 60 16.90 -19.98 21.18
N LEU A 61 18.06 -19.34 21.41
CA LEU A 61 19.29 -20.03 21.82
C LEU A 61 19.20 -20.72 23.18
N THR A 62 18.20 -20.39 24.00
CA THR A 62 17.97 -21.05 25.31
C THR A 62 17.03 -22.25 25.20
N GLY A 63 16.49 -22.50 24.00
CA GLY A 63 15.49 -23.53 23.75
C GLY A 63 14.06 -23.12 24.07
N SER A 64 13.83 -21.83 24.33
CA SER A 64 12.48 -21.29 24.55
C SER A 64 11.73 -21.17 23.22
N PRO A 65 10.47 -21.63 23.12
CA PRO A 65 9.69 -21.51 21.90
C PRO A 65 9.34 -20.04 21.60
N LEU A 66 9.36 -19.69 20.32
CA LEU A 66 8.98 -18.36 19.85
C LEU A 66 7.63 -18.44 19.14
N SER A 67 6.60 -17.93 19.80
CA SER A 67 5.24 -17.85 19.23
C SER A 67 5.14 -16.69 18.25
N GLN A 68 4.20 -16.81 17.29
CA GLN A 68 3.90 -15.80 16.26
C GLN A 68 5.11 -15.42 15.37
N ALA A 69 6.12 -16.28 15.33
CA ALA A 69 7.20 -16.13 14.37
C ALA A 69 6.66 -16.30 12.95
N MET A 70 6.99 -15.35 12.08
CA MET A 70 6.69 -15.43 10.65
C MET A 70 7.72 -16.30 9.98
N VAL A 71 7.35 -17.51 9.58
CA VAL A 71 8.23 -18.44 8.86
C VAL A 71 7.85 -18.40 7.39
N SER A 72 8.74 -17.89 6.57
CA SER A 72 8.54 -17.73 5.12
C SER A 72 9.43 -18.71 4.36
N VAL A 73 8.87 -19.32 3.32
CA VAL A 73 9.61 -20.15 2.39
C VAL A 73 9.53 -19.57 0.99
N LYS A 74 10.67 -19.56 0.27
CA LYS A 74 10.73 -19.38 -1.17
C LYS A 74 10.90 -20.73 -1.83
N PRO A 75 9.85 -21.32 -2.44
CA PRO A 75 9.95 -22.58 -3.14
C PRO A 75 11.00 -22.53 -4.27
N GLY A 76 11.46 -23.67 -4.74
CA GLY A 76 12.46 -23.72 -5.82
C GLY A 76 11.89 -23.31 -7.18
N ALA A 77 12.75 -23.02 -8.14
CA ALA A 77 12.41 -22.47 -9.46
C ALA A 77 11.38 -23.31 -10.29
N ASN A 78 11.16 -24.58 -9.96
CA ASN A 78 10.18 -25.45 -10.62
C ASN A 78 8.87 -25.58 -9.84
N HIS A 79 8.66 -24.74 -8.83
CA HIS A 79 7.44 -24.74 -8.03
C HIS A 79 6.27 -24.20 -8.84
N GLN A 80 5.07 -24.78 -8.65
CA GLN A 80 3.81 -24.24 -9.14
C GLN A 80 3.07 -23.58 -7.98
N GLY A 81 2.60 -22.35 -8.15
CA GLY A 81 1.87 -21.60 -7.15
C GLY A 81 2.53 -20.30 -6.74
N ALA A 82 2.47 -19.97 -5.46
CA ALA A 82 3.02 -18.73 -4.90
C ALA A 82 4.56 -18.73 -4.88
N ASP A 83 5.16 -17.57 -5.16
CA ASP A 83 6.63 -17.38 -5.14
C ASP A 83 7.19 -17.38 -3.72
N ALA A 84 6.38 -16.96 -2.74
CA ALA A 84 6.69 -17.16 -1.33
C ALA A 84 5.43 -17.53 -0.53
N VAL A 85 5.61 -18.33 0.50
CA VAL A 85 4.55 -18.73 1.42
C VAL A 85 5.00 -18.49 2.85
N THR A 86 4.19 -17.79 3.63
CA THR A 86 4.46 -17.47 5.04
C THR A 86 3.39 -18.08 5.94
N VAL A 87 3.84 -18.73 7.00
CA VAL A 87 3.00 -19.27 8.08
C VAL A 87 3.48 -18.70 9.43
N PHE A 88 2.68 -18.90 10.47
CA PHE A 88 2.97 -18.39 11.81
C PHE A 88 3.11 -19.52 12.80
N THR A 89 3.98 -19.35 13.80
CA THR A 89 4.11 -20.32 14.88
C THR A 89 3.01 -20.17 15.92
N ASP A 90 2.60 -21.30 16.50
CA ASP A 90 1.74 -21.36 17.68
C ASP A 90 2.49 -20.98 18.99
N ALA A 91 1.83 -21.17 20.13
CA ALA A 91 2.39 -20.86 21.45
C ALA A 91 3.61 -21.75 21.80
N GLU A 92 3.67 -22.94 21.26
CA GLU A 92 4.76 -23.91 21.44
C GLU A 92 5.86 -23.76 20.39
N GLY A 93 5.77 -22.73 19.52
CA GLY A 93 6.72 -22.46 18.45
C GLY A 93 6.57 -23.36 17.23
N ASN A 94 5.49 -24.17 17.12
CA ASN A 94 5.27 -25.04 15.96
C ASN A 94 4.77 -24.26 14.77
N PHE A 95 5.18 -24.66 13.56
CA PHE A 95 4.62 -24.20 12.31
C PHE A 95 4.41 -25.35 11.32
N ARG A 96 3.53 -25.12 10.33
CA ARG A 96 3.26 -26.09 9.28
C ARG A 96 2.92 -25.36 7.98
N PHE A 97 3.61 -25.71 6.89
CA PHE A 97 3.29 -25.20 5.57
C PHE A 97 2.17 -26.00 4.90
N PRO A 98 1.39 -25.40 3.97
CA PRO A 98 0.51 -26.14 3.09
C PRO A 98 1.27 -27.18 2.26
N ALA A 99 0.63 -28.30 1.95
CA ALA A 99 1.24 -29.38 1.16
C ALA A 99 1.68 -28.91 -0.25
N SER A 100 1.03 -27.84 -0.77
CA SER A 100 1.39 -27.23 -2.05
C SER A 100 2.80 -26.64 -2.11
N VAL A 101 3.46 -26.40 -0.98
CA VAL A 101 4.85 -25.90 -0.96
C VAL A 101 5.84 -26.96 -1.47
N GLY A 102 5.56 -28.24 -1.25
CA GLY A 102 6.47 -29.33 -1.59
C GLY A 102 7.75 -29.35 -0.73
N GLY A 103 8.66 -30.29 -1.03
CA GLY A 103 9.92 -30.43 -0.29
C GLY A 103 10.96 -29.36 -0.68
N LEU A 104 11.80 -28.99 0.29
CA LEU A 104 12.88 -28.02 0.11
C LEU A 104 14.20 -28.74 -0.14
N ALA A 105 14.90 -28.33 -1.20
CA ALA A 105 16.23 -28.84 -1.54
C ALA A 105 17.33 -28.21 -0.65
N ASN A 106 17.16 -26.94 -0.30
CA ASN A 106 18.12 -26.12 0.45
C ASN A 106 17.40 -25.30 1.54
N PRO A 107 16.91 -25.92 2.64
CA PRO A 107 16.12 -25.24 3.64
C PRO A 107 16.81 -24.02 4.27
N GLU A 108 18.12 -24.06 4.47
CA GLU A 108 18.88 -22.94 5.04
C GLU A 108 18.80 -21.67 4.19
N GLN A 109 18.69 -21.80 2.86
CA GLN A 109 18.61 -20.69 1.92
C GLN A 109 17.16 -20.31 1.57
N GLN A 110 16.25 -21.27 1.68
CA GLN A 110 14.85 -21.11 1.28
C GLN A 110 13.94 -20.65 2.42
N ILE A 111 14.37 -20.83 3.67
CA ILE A 111 13.61 -20.40 4.87
C ILE A 111 14.15 -19.10 5.40
N SER A 112 13.25 -18.16 5.63
CA SER A 112 13.52 -16.94 6.40
C SER A 112 12.51 -16.80 7.52
N THR A 113 12.99 -16.45 8.71
CA THR A 113 12.14 -16.29 9.89
C THR A 113 12.28 -14.89 10.45
N ARG A 114 11.15 -14.26 10.74
CA ARG A 114 11.10 -12.92 11.34
C ARG A 114 10.39 -13.00 12.69
N VAL A 115 11.08 -12.53 13.70
CA VAL A 115 10.55 -12.32 15.06
C VAL A 115 11.11 -11.00 15.54
N LEU A 116 10.29 -10.15 16.12
CA LEU A 116 10.75 -8.88 16.66
C LEU A 116 11.82 -9.09 17.72
N GLY A 117 12.92 -8.34 17.61
CA GLY A 117 14.05 -8.43 18.53
C GLY A 117 14.92 -9.65 18.36
N TYR A 118 14.71 -10.44 17.31
CA TYR A 118 15.50 -11.65 17.02
C TYR A 118 16.02 -11.65 15.59
N GLU A 119 17.14 -12.31 15.39
CA GLU A 119 17.72 -12.62 14.07
C GLU A 119 17.88 -14.14 13.92
N GLN A 120 17.62 -14.65 12.72
CA GLN A 120 17.80 -16.07 12.40
C GLN A 120 19.28 -16.43 12.35
N THR A 121 19.68 -17.46 13.08
CA THR A 121 21.07 -17.91 13.11
C THR A 121 21.27 -19.26 12.42
N ARG A 122 20.28 -20.14 12.47
CA ARG A 122 20.43 -21.51 11.96
C ARG A 122 19.09 -22.11 11.59
N VAL A 123 19.09 -22.88 10.51
CA VAL A 123 17.99 -23.81 10.15
C VAL A 123 18.61 -25.19 10.04
N THR A 124 17.99 -26.18 10.67
CA THR A 124 18.37 -27.58 10.53
C THR A 124 17.18 -28.39 10.06
N THR A 125 17.46 -29.44 9.29
CA THR A 125 16.42 -30.28 8.69
C THR A 125 16.62 -31.72 9.10
N ALA A 126 15.53 -32.39 9.52
CA ALA A 126 15.43 -33.84 9.61
C ALA A 126 14.40 -34.31 8.55
N SER A 127 14.80 -35.15 7.64
CA SER A 127 13.92 -35.76 6.65
C SER A 127 13.51 -37.17 7.11
N MET A 128 12.21 -37.43 7.11
CA MET A 128 11.62 -38.72 7.51
C MET A 128 10.56 -39.11 6.48
N GLY A 129 10.94 -39.91 5.47
CA GLY A 129 10.03 -40.28 4.38
C GLY A 129 9.47 -39.07 3.67
N ASP A 130 8.14 -38.94 3.63
CA ASP A 130 7.43 -37.84 2.95
C ASP A 130 7.29 -36.59 3.83
N ALA A 131 8.08 -36.44 4.90
CA ALA A 131 8.05 -35.29 5.78
C ALA A 131 9.43 -34.65 5.94
N GLN A 132 9.48 -33.33 5.88
CA GLN A 132 10.63 -32.51 6.30
C GLN A 132 10.28 -31.80 7.59
N LYS A 133 11.06 -32.03 8.64
CA LYS A 133 10.92 -31.34 9.92
C LYS A 133 12.08 -30.39 10.11
N LEU A 134 11.75 -29.12 10.26
CA LEU A 134 12.71 -28.03 10.37
C LEU A 134 12.85 -27.58 11.83
N THR A 135 14.04 -27.20 12.22
CA THR A 135 14.27 -26.47 13.47
C THR A 135 14.97 -25.17 13.14
N VAL A 136 14.33 -24.05 13.46
CA VAL A 136 14.87 -22.71 13.28
C VAL A 136 15.32 -22.20 14.64
N ILE A 137 16.58 -21.75 14.69
CA ILE A 137 17.16 -21.15 15.89
C ILE A 137 17.32 -19.65 15.67
N MET A 138 16.81 -18.88 16.60
CA MET A 138 16.84 -17.43 16.61
C MET A 138 17.73 -16.93 17.76
N ARG A 139 18.40 -15.80 17.56
CA ARG A 139 19.21 -15.13 18.59
C ARG A 139 18.63 -13.73 18.83
N LYS A 140 18.52 -13.32 20.09
CA LYS A 140 18.20 -11.93 20.41
C LYS A 140 19.20 -10.98 19.74
N THR A 141 18.68 -9.99 19.05
CA THR A 141 19.52 -8.94 18.42
C THR A 141 19.54 -7.70 19.28
N THR A 142 20.71 -7.05 19.31
CA THR A 142 20.86 -5.70 19.89
C THR A 142 20.33 -4.62 18.96
N ASN A 143 20.12 -4.94 17.68
CA ASN A 143 19.55 -4.03 16.67
C ASN A 143 18.08 -4.33 16.40
N VAL A 144 17.24 -4.07 17.41
CA VAL A 144 15.79 -4.29 17.33
C VAL A 144 15.16 -3.53 16.17
N ALA A 145 15.71 -2.36 15.86
CA ALA A 145 15.26 -1.50 14.75
C ALA A 145 15.19 -2.22 13.39
N ASN A 146 16.13 -3.15 13.12
CA ASN A 146 16.14 -3.88 11.85
C ASN A 146 15.05 -4.97 11.76
N THR A 147 14.44 -5.33 12.87
CA THR A 147 13.42 -6.38 12.95
C THR A 147 12.01 -5.80 13.07
N ALA A 148 11.89 -4.51 13.34
CA ALA A 148 10.65 -3.84 13.61
C ALA A 148 9.89 -3.47 12.33
N PRO A 149 8.56 -3.63 12.30
CA PRO A 149 7.72 -3.10 11.24
C PRO A 149 7.68 -1.56 11.29
N ALA A 150 7.31 -0.91 10.19
CA ALA A 150 7.19 0.54 10.12
C ALA A 150 6.16 1.10 11.13
N SER A 151 5.09 0.36 11.42
CA SER A 151 4.08 0.72 12.43
C SER A 151 4.69 0.93 13.81
N ALA A 152 5.72 0.17 14.17
CA ALA A 152 6.44 0.31 15.42
C ALA A 152 7.04 1.71 15.63
N TRP A 153 7.49 2.33 14.56
CA TRP A 153 8.07 3.68 14.60
C TRP A 153 6.99 4.74 14.77
N LEU A 154 5.88 4.58 14.05
CA LEU A 154 4.76 5.53 14.09
C LEU A 154 4.08 5.56 15.46
N ALA A 155 4.07 4.46 16.19
CA ALA A 155 3.45 4.36 17.50
C ALA A 155 4.14 5.24 18.57
N ASN A 156 5.41 5.59 18.36
CA ASN A 156 6.16 6.45 19.28
C ASN A 156 5.92 7.96 19.07
N PHE A 157 5.26 8.34 17.99
CA PHE A 157 4.96 9.74 17.72
C PHE A 157 3.75 10.20 18.55
N ASN A 158 3.72 11.48 18.91
CA ASN A 158 2.47 12.05 19.41
C ASN A 158 1.38 11.97 18.32
N ALA A 159 0.13 12.02 18.73
CA ALA A 159 -1.00 11.77 17.83
C ALA A 159 -1.03 12.73 16.63
N ALA A 160 -0.76 14.03 16.86
CA ALA A 160 -0.80 15.04 15.81
C ALA A 160 0.33 14.87 14.78
N ASP A 161 1.57 14.62 15.24
CA ASP A 161 2.72 14.36 14.37
C ASP A 161 2.50 13.06 13.58
N LYS A 162 2.00 12.01 14.24
CA LYS A 162 1.68 10.73 13.61
C LYS A 162 0.66 10.90 12.49
N GLU A 163 -0.50 11.51 12.78
CA GLU A 163 -1.53 11.74 11.77
C GLU A 163 -0.99 12.56 10.59
N SER A 164 -0.24 13.63 10.87
CA SER A 164 0.35 14.47 9.82
C SER A 164 1.35 13.68 8.97
N LEU A 165 2.25 12.90 9.57
CA LEU A 165 3.22 12.09 8.84
C LEU A 165 2.54 11.01 8.00
N ILE A 166 1.53 10.33 8.54
CA ILE A 166 0.77 9.31 7.82
C ILE A 166 0.10 9.92 6.60
N MET A 167 -0.59 11.04 6.75
CA MET A 167 -1.31 11.69 5.67
C MET A 167 -0.40 12.20 4.54
N ASN A 168 0.81 12.65 4.88
CA ASN A 168 1.72 13.26 3.93
C ASN A 168 2.74 12.28 3.32
N CYS A 169 3.20 11.28 4.08
CA CYS A 169 4.33 10.44 3.67
C CYS A 169 3.97 8.97 3.46
N VAL A 170 3.19 8.37 4.37
CA VAL A 170 2.91 6.93 4.36
C VAL A 170 1.95 6.53 3.23
N ALA A 171 1.29 7.49 2.60
CA ALA A 171 0.40 7.24 1.47
C ALA A 171 1.08 6.56 0.26
N CYS A 172 2.39 6.74 0.08
CA CYS A 172 3.14 6.23 -1.07
C CYS A 172 4.04 5.03 -0.72
N HIS A 173 4.69 5.06 0.45
CA HIS A 173 5.55 3.99 0.93
C HIS A 173 5.62 4.01 2.46
N GLN A 174 6.15 2.95 3.04
CA GLN A 174 6.35 2.89 4.50
C GLN A 174 7.37 3.91 4.97
N VAL A 175 7.12 4.52 6.13
CA VAL A 175 8.03 5.45 6.80
C VAL A 175 8.20 5.01 8.27
N PRO A 176 9.43 4.79 8.72
CA PRO A 176 10.69 4.90 8.00
C PRO A 176 11.05 3.62 7.23
N ALA A 177 11.20 3.70 5.93
CA ALA A 177 11.82 2.63 5.15
C ALA A 177 13.33 2.50 5.49
N PRO A 178 13.99 1.38 5.18
CA PRO A 178 15.42 1.21 5.44
C PRO A 178 16.28 2.33 4.86
N GLU A 179 15.92 2.83 3.67
CA GLU A 179 16.61 3.94 3.00
C GLU A 179 16.44 5.25 3.76
N VAL A 180 15.23 5.52 4.27
CA VAL A 180 14.92 6.70 5.11
C VAL A 180 15.74 6.64 6.39
N ARG A 181 15.86 5.46 7.03
CA ARG A 181 16.70 5.27 8.23
C ARG A 181 18.18 5.50 7.95
N ALA A 182 18.69 4.98 6.82
CA ALA A 182 20.07 5.20 6.41
C ALA A 182 20.35 6.68 6.15
N TYR A 183 19.39 7.39 5.55
CA TYR A 183 19.51 8.83 5.32
C TYR A 183 19.48 9.63 6.63
N ALA A 184 18.59 9.30 7.56
CA ALA A 184 18.54 9.93 8.88
C ALA A 184 19.88 9.79 9.63
N LYS A 185 20.51 8.60 9.53
CA LYS A 185 21.86 8.37 10.08
C LYS A 185 22.90 9.28 9.42
N GLN A 186 22.89 9.42 8.09
CA GLN A 186 23.84 10.29 7.40
C GLN A 186 23.69 11.76 7.85
N ILE A 187 22.47 12.23 8.05
CA ILE A 187 22.21 13.58 8.59
C ILE A 187 22.77 13.70 10.02
N ALA A 188 22.53 12.71 10.87
CA ALA A 188 22.98 12.71 12.25
C ALA A 188 24.51 12.64 12.40
N ASP A 189 25.19 12.00 11.46
CA ASP A 189 26.66 11.88 11.44
C ASP A 189 27.38 13.18 11.01
N VAL A 190 26.63 14.22 10.56
CA VAL A 190 27.22 15.50 10.18
C VAL A 190 27.61 16.28 11.44
N THR A 191 28.91 16.52 11.61
CA THR A 191 29.43 17.37 12.70
C THR A 191 29.07 18.84 12.45
N SER A 192 28.30 19.45 13.35
CA SER A 192 27.90 20.85 13.28
C SER A 192 27.78 21.46 14.67
N SER A 193 27.97 22.76 14.75
CA SER A 193 27.67 23.56 15.96
C SER A 193 26.17 23.72 16.16
N ASP A 194 25.35 23.48 15.11
CA ASP A 194 23.90 23.49 15.16
C ASP A 194 23.34 22.20 14.49
N PRO A 195 23.29 21.08 15.23
CA PRO A 195 22.80 19.81 14.70
C PRO A 195 21.32 19.84 14.30
N GLU A 196 20.50 20.66 14.94
CA GLU A 196 19.08 20.79 14.62
C GLU A 196 18.89 21.43 13.25
N GLN A 197 19.62 22.50 12.98
CA GLN A 197 19.58 23.15 11.66
C GLN A 197 20.05 22.20 10.56
N VAL A 198 21.07 21.38 10.81
CA VAL A 198 21.53 20.37 9.85
C VAL A 198 20.45 19.33 9.58
N ARG A 199 19.79 18.81 10.63
CA ARG A 199 18.67 17.87 10.47
C ARG A 199 17.54 18.49 9.66
N LYS A 200 17.13 19.71 10.02
CA LYS A 200 16.07 20.43 9.31
C LYS A 200 16.39 20.64 7.85
N ALA A 201 17.60 21.06 7.53
CA ALA A 201 18.03 21.25 6.14
C ALA A 201 18.08 19.94 5.34
N GLY A 202 18.56 18.85 5.96
CA GLY A 202 18.58 17.52 5.35
C GLY A 202 17.16 17.01 5.05
N TRP A 203 16.26 17.08 6.02
CA TRP A 203 14.88 16.66 5.81
C TRP A 203 14.13 17.56 4.81
N THR A 204 14.38 18.86 4.80
CA THR A 204 13.84 19.78 3.78
C THR A 204 14.25 19.32 2.37
N ALA A 205 15.49 18.91 2.18
CA ALA A 205 15.97 18.45 0.88
C ALA A 205 15.25 17.19 0.41
N ILE A 206 15.04 16.20 1.31
CA ILE A 206 14.33 14.96 0.94
C ILE A 206 12.85 15.19 0.70
N VAL A 207 12.18 16.03 1.50
CA VAL A 207 10.75 16.35 1.31
C VAL A 207 10.54 17.08 -0.02
N LYS A 208 11.39 18.04 -0.37
CA LYS A 208 11.35 18.70 -1.68
C LYS A 208 11.60 17.73 -2.84
N TYR A 209 12.52 16.79 -2.68
CA TYR A 209 12.76 15.76 -3.68
C TYR A 209 11.55 14.83 -3.85
N MET A 210 10.88 14.43 -2.77
CA MET A 210 9.65 13.62 -2.84
C MET A 210 8.53 14.39 -3.54
N ASN A 211 8.36 15.68 -3.25
CA ASN A 211 7.41 16.54 -3.94
C ASN A 211 7.70 16.63 -5.45
N TYR A 212 8.97 16.75 -5.83
CA TYR A 212 9.39 16.72 -7.22
C TYR A 212 9.04 15.39 -7.91
N LEU A 213 9.35 14.25 -7.28
CA LEU A 213 9.00 12.94 -7.83
C LEU A 213 7.49 12.75 -8.01
N LEU A 214 6.69 13.25 -7.06
CA LEU A 214 5.23 13.18 -7.15
C LEU A 214 4.70 14.02 -8.30
N ALA A 215 5.23 15.23 -8.49
CA ALA A 215 4.83 16.12 -9.57
C ALA A 215 5.22 15.59 -10.95
N ASP A 216 6.43 15.01 -11.08
CA ASP A 216 6.89 14.42 -12.34
C ASP A 216 6.04 13.20 -12.75
N ARG A 217 5.64 12.37 -11.79
CA ARG A 217 4.83 11.17 -12.06
C ARG A 217 3.33 11.41 -12.19
N PHE A 218 2.79 12.38 -11.45
CA PHE A 218 1.34 12.56 -11.30
C PHE A 218 0.86 13.92 -11.83
N GLY A 219 1.78 14.78 -12.28
CA GLY A 219 1.45 16.05 -12.89
C GLY A 219 0.84 15.91 -14.29
N PRO A 220 0.19 16.95 -14.82
CA PRO A 220 -0.23 16.99 -16.21
C PRO A 220 0.99 16.83 -17.14
N GLU A 221 0.81 16.10 -18.24
CA GLU A 221 1.85 15.91 -19.25
C GLU A 221 2.41 17.28 -19.71
N GLY A 222 3.73 17.45 -19.62
CA GLY A 222 4.39 18.73 -19.96
C GLY A 222 4.42 19.78 -18.85
N SER A 223 3.88 19.51 -17.67
CA SER A 223 4.08 20.38 -16.52
C SER A 223 5.46 20.11 -15.91
N SER A 224 6.37 21.05 -16.12
CA SER A 224 7.54 21.13 -15.24
C SER A 224 7.09 21.69 -13.90
N PRO A 225 7.26 20.95 -12.78
CA PRO A 225 6.87 21.52 -11.49
C PRO A 225 7.86 22.62 -11.04
N PRO A 226 7.42 23.48 -10.12
CA PRO A 226 7.15 23.01 -8.78
C PRO A 226 5.69 22.63 -8.65
N PRO A 227 5.37 21.52 -7.98
CA PRO A 227 4.03 21.35 -7.49
C PRO A 227 3.78 22.57 -6.62
N ASP A 228 2.86 23.41 -7.06
CA ASP A 228 2.27 24.30 -6.09
C ASP A 228 1.71 23.41 -4.96
N ALA A 229 1.68 23.93 -3.75
CA ALA A 229 1.17 23.25 -2.58
C ALA A 229 -0.31 22.76 -2.74
N ASN A 230 -0.87 22.90 -3.90
CA ASN A 230 -2.24 22.61 -4.30
C ASN A 230 -2.38 21.32 -5.14
N SER A 231 -1.31 20.57 -5.44
CA SER A 231 -1.49 19.26 -6.09
C SER A 231 -2.16 18.30 -5.10
N ALA A 232 -3.07 17.45 -5.57
CA ALA A 232 -3.75 16.45 -4.75
C ALA A 232 -2.78 15.45 -4.07
N TYR A 233 -1.53 15.47 -4.47
CA TYR A 233 -0.45 14.59 -4.04
C TYR A 233 0.75 15.36 -3.47
N ALA A 234 0.64 16.68 -3.25
CA ALA A 234 1.69 17.41 -2.55
C ALA A 234 1.81 16.81 -1.13
N VAL A 235 3.01 16.45 -0.75
CA VAL A 235 3.35 16.30 0.66
C VAL A 235 3.03 17.64 1.31
N GLY A 236 2.11 17.71 2.24
CA GLY A 236 1.53 18.92 2.81
C GLY A 236 2.49 20.09 3.06
N ASP A 237 2.25 20.95 3.98
CA ASP A 237 3.19 22.04 4.30
C ASP A 237 4.59 21.46 4.56
N THR A 238 5.53 21.75 3.62
CA THR A 238 6.92 21.25 3.66
C THR A 238 7.60 21.55 4.99
N ASP A 239 7.31 22.71 5.57
CA ASP A 239 7.92 23.12 6.84
C ASP A 239 7.36 22.33 8.02
N VAL A 240 6.07 22.05 8.03
CA VAL A 240 5.43 21.21 9.07
C VAL A 240 6.01 19.80 9.02
N VAL A 241 6.01 19.17 7.84
CA VAL A 241 6.53 17.80 7.67
C VAL A 241 8.02 17.73 8.01
N THR A 242 8.81 18.70 7.57
CA THR A 242 10.24 18.78 7.85
C THR A 242 10.51 18.89 9.35
N ASN A 243 9.73 19.72 10.06
CA ASN A 243 9.88 19.88 11.51
C ASN A 243 9.55 18.57 12.25
N ILE A 244 8.47 17.87 11.85
CA ILE A 244 8.09 16.58 12.42
C ILE A 244 9.23 15.55 12.24
N LEU A 245 9.80 15.46 11.02
CA LEU A 245 10.89 14.53 10.73
C LEU A 245 12.18 14.90 11.50
N ALA A 246 12.54 16.17 11.55
CA ALA A 246 13.73 16.63 12.25
C ALA A 246 13.65 16.46 13.77
N HIS A 247 12.44 16.57 14.33
CA HIS A 247 12.18 16.39 15.76
C HIS A 247 12.20 14.90 16.15
N ASN A 248 11.55 14.04 15.35
CA ASN A 248 11.37 12.63 15.71
C ASN A 248 12.52 11.73 15.24
N PHE A 249 13.31 12.11 14.22
CA PHE A 249 14.44 11.36 13.71
C PHE A 249 15.76 12.05 14.05
N THR A 250 16.17 11.99 15.31
CA THR A 250 17.32 12.72 15.85
C THR A 250 18.64 11.98 15.83
N GLY A 251 18.65 10.70 15.46
CA GLY A 251 19.88 9.88 15.50
C GLY A 251 19.70 8.50 14.89
N PRO A 252 20.65 7.58 15.13
CA PRO A 252 20.43 6.19 14.80
C PRO A 252 19.17 5.75 15.53
N LEU A 253 18.18 5.30 14.75
CA LEU A 253 16.83 5.01 15.22
C LEU A 253 16.85 3.82 16.20
N GLN A 254 17.23 4.07 17.43
CA GLN A 254 17.22 3.13 18.56
C GLN A 254 15.94 3.21 19.41
N VAL A 255 14.91 3.90 18.91
CA VAL A 255 13.71 4.30 19.66
C VAL A 255 12.83 3.11 20.05
N LEU A 256 13.19 1.88 19.70
CA LEU A 256 12.31 0.72 19.92
C LEU A 256 12.50 -0.01 21.25
N ASP A 257 13.39 0.46 22.10
CA ASP A 257 13.60 -0.16 23.42
C ASP A 257 12.36 -0.09 24.35
N HIS A 258 11.36 0.73 23.95
CA HIS A 258 10.15 0.99 24.75
C HIS A 258 8.85 0.76 23.97
N TYR A 259 8.91 0.09 22.79
CA TYR A 259 7.70 -0.15 22.03
C TYR A 259 6.83 -1.24 22.67
N ASP A 260 5.73 -0.81 23.26
CA ASP A 260 4.67 -1.70 23.70
C ASP A 260 3.74 -1.99 22.51
N TYR A 261 3.88 -3.16 21.92
CA TYR A 261 3.02 -3.63 20.81
C TYR A 261 1.56 -3.83 21.24
N GLY A 262 1.23 -3.64 22.52
CA GLY A 262 0.01 -4.18 23.07
C GLY A 262 0.06 -5.72 23.12
N ALA A 263 -1.01 -6.36 23.51
CA ALA A 263 -1.14 -7.81 23.33
C ALA A 263 -1.08 -8.08 21.82
N PRO A 264 -0.12 -8.92 21.33
CA PRO A 264 -0.04 -9.21 19.92
C PRO A 264 -1.39 -9.75 19.49
N LEU A 265 -1.90 -9.19 18.36
CA LEU A 265 -3.07 -9.76 17.70
C LEU A 265 -2.74 -11.24 17.48
N ALA A 266 -3.51 -12.12 18.09
CA ALA A 266 -3.33 -13.54 17.93
C ALA A 266 -3.60 -13.89 16.46
N VAL A 267 -2.56 -13.83 15.63
CA VAL A 267 -2.60 -14.41 14.30
C VAL A 267 -2.88 -15.89 14.52
N THR A 268 -3.99 -16.38 14.00
CA THR A 268 -4.30 -17.80 14.17
C THR A 268 -3.19 -18.62 13.53
N PRO A 269 -2.71 -19.71 14.14
CA PRO A 269 -1.67 -20.57 13.56
C PRO A 269 -2.00 -21.11 12.16
N ASN A 270 -3.27 -21.02 11.76
CA ASN A 270 -3.76 -21.44 10.44
C ASN A 270 -3.70 -20.33 9.37
N THR A 271 -3.22 -19.13 9.70
CA THR A 271 -3.06 -18.06 8.72
C THR A 271 -1.92 -18.39 7.79
N VAL A 272 -2.19 -18.32 6.47
CA VAL A 272 -1.20 -18.51 5.41
C VAL A 272 -1.19 -17.28 4.52
N ILE A 273 -0.01 -16.70 4.30
CA ILE A 273 0.20 -15.60 3.36
C ILE A 273 0.87 -16.18 2.12
N MET A 274 0.29 -15.96 0.96
CA MET A 274 0.84 -16.34 -0.34
C MET A 274 1.23 -15.08 -1.10
N GLU A 275 2.47 -15.02 -1.58
CA GLU A 275 3.02 -13.89 -2.31
C GLU A 275 3.34 -14.31 -3.75
N TYR A 276 2.97 -13.46 -4.71
CA TYR A 276 3.22 -13.67 -6.14
C TYR A 276 4.04 -12.50 -6.65
N GLU A 277 5.23 -12.78 -7.20
CA GLU A 277 6.09 -11.77 -7.81
C GLU A 277 5.59 -11.49 -9.24
N VAL A 278 5.41 -10.23 -9.58
CA VAL A 278 5.06 -9.81 -10.94
C VAL A 278 6.28 -9.22 -11.66
N PRO A 279 6.33 -9.30 -13.02
CA PRO A 279 7.49 -8.82 -13.78
C PRO A 279 7.83 -7.35 -13.52
N LEU A 280 9.12 -7.07 -13.31
CA LEU A 280 9.66 -5.72 -13.14
C LEU A 280 9.87 -5.02 -14.50
N PRO A 281 9.85 -3.66 -14.54
CA PRO A 281 9.46 -2.76 -13.47
C PRO A 281 7.95 -2.76 -13.27
N ASN A 282 7.51 -2.62 -12.01
CA ASN A 282 6.09 -2.53 -11.69
C ASN A 282 5.87 -1.66 -10.44
N THR A 283 4.64 -1.17 -10.27
CA THR A 283 4.14 -0.53 -9.04
C THR A 283 2.69 -0.96 -8.85
N ILE A 284 2.51 -2.12 -8.24
CA ILE A 284 1.17 -2.65 -7.99
C ILE A 284 0.48 -1.82 -6.92
N ARG A 285 -0.73 -1.33 -7.25
CA ARG A 285 -1.55 -0.54 -6.32
C ARG A 285 -2.71 -1.32 -5.77
N GLU A 286 -3.37 -2.09 -6.59
CA GLU A 286 -4.55 -2.82 -6.19
C GLU A 286 -4.64 -4.16 -6.88
N ALA A 287 -5.31 -5.11 -6.23
CA ALA A 287 -5.59 -6.41 -6.78
C ALA A 287 -7.02 -6.86 -6.42
N VAL A 288 -7.65 -7.61 -7.32
CA VAL A 288 -8.97 -8.20 -7.11
C VAL A 288 -9.00 -9.66 -7.53
N LEU A 289 -9.70 -10.48 -6.76
CA LEU A 289 -9.86 -11.90 -7.07
C LEU A 289 -11.18 -12.12 -7.82
N VAL A 290 -11.11 -12.69 -9.01
CA VAL A 290 -12.28 -12.85 -9.90
C VAL A 290 -12.40 -14.29 -10.39
N GLY A 291 -13.63 -14.76 -10.49
CA GLY A 291 -14.03 -15.92 -11.28
C GLY A 291 -13.67 -17.30 -10.70
N SER A 292 -13.88 -18.31 -11.56
CA SER A 292 -13.46 -19.69 -11.38
C SER A 292 -12.94 -20.20 -12.74
N PRO A 293 -11.68 -20.64 -12.86
CA PRO A 293 -10.69 -20.72 -11.78
C PRO A 293 -10.35 -19.34 -11.21
N ARG A 294 -9.93 -19.32 -9.94
CA ARG A 294 -9.62 -18.07 -9.24
C ARG A 294 -8.39 -17.39 -9.84
N LYS A 295 -8.60 -16.27 -10.50
CA LYS A 295 -7.53 -15.40 -11.00
C LYS A 295 -7.43 -14.16 -10.14
N LEU A 296 -6.21 -13.86 -9.69
CA LEU A 296 -5.87 -12.58 -9.09
C LEU A 296 -5.52 -11.61 -10.21
N TRP A 297 -6.21 -10.50 -10.28
CA TRP A 297 -5.89 -9.40 -11.19
C TRP A 297 -5.22 -8.29 -10.42
N ALA A 298 -4.12 -7.75 -10.94
CA ALA A 298 -3.33 -6.70 -10.31
C ALA A 298 -3.10 -5.55 -11.29
N ALA A 299 -3.26 -4.32 -10.80
CA ALA A 299 -3.08 -3.08 -11.57
C ALA A 299 -1.67 -2.52 -11.35
N ASP A 300 -0.95 -2.25 -12.44
CA ASP A 300 0.36 -1.60 -12.43
C ASP A 300 0.21 -0.10 -12.74
N VAL A 301 0.28 0.72 -11.72
CA VAL A 301 0.12 2.17 -11.86
C VAL A 301 1.29 2.84 -12.58
N SER A 302 2.44 2.20 -12.70
CA SER A 302 3.62 2.73 -13.41
C SER A 302 3.59 2.50 -14.91
N SER A 303 2.58 1.79 -15.42
CA SER A 303 2.44 1.44 -16.83
C SER A 303 0.97 1.37 -17.24
N ASN A 304 0.71 0.91 -18.48
CA ASN A 304 -0.66 0.58 -18.93
C ASN A 304 -0.97 -0.91 -18.80
N ARG A 305 -0.34 -1.61 -17.84
CA ARG A 305 -0.44 -3.06 -17.73
C ARG A 305 -1.32 -3.51 -16.58
N MET A 306 -1.96 -4.62 -16.82
CA MET A 306 -2.60 -5.45 -15.82
C MET A 306 -1.93 -6.82 -15.81
N PHE A 307 -1.86 -7.44 -14.65
CA PHE A 307 -1.41 -8.83 -14.51
C PHE A 307 -2.58 -9.69 -14.09
N SER A 308 -2.74 -10.85 -14.74
CA SER A 308 -3.60 -11.90 -14.20
C SER A 308 -2.75 -13.07 -13.73
N ILE A 309 -3.04 -13.59 -12.55
CA ILE A 309 -2.28 -14.64 -11.89
C ILE A 309 -3.26 -15.76 -11.52
N ASP A 310 -3.03 -16.96 -12.04
CA ASP A 310 -3.71 -18.16 -11.55
C ASP A 310 -3.12 -18.50 -10.17
N ILE A 311 -3.92 -18.37 -9.12
CA ILE A 311 -3.42 -18.52 -7.73
C ILE A 311 -3.05 -19.96 -7.36
N VAL A 312 -3.41 -20.94 -8.18
CA VAL A 312 -3.08 -22.37 -7.96
C VAL A 312 -1.76 -22.73 -8.61
N THR A 313 -1.58 -22.30 -9.86
CA THR A 313 -0.40 -22.64 -10.67
C THR A 313 0.69 -21.58 -10.63
N GLY A 314 0.39 -20.36 -10.19
CA GLY A 314 1.28 -19.19 -10.28
C GLY A 314 1.45 -18.66 -11.70
N LYS A 315 0.77 -19.23 -12.71
CA LYS A 315 0.88 -18.79 -14.09
C LYS A 315 0.38 -17.35 -14.23
N GLN A 316 1.21 -16.50 -14.83
CA GLN A 316 0.92 -15.09 -15.04
C GLN A 316 0.72 -14.77 -16.51
N GLU A 317 -0.17 -13.80 -16.77
CA GLU A 317 -0.39 -13.23 -18.09
C GLU A 317 -0.39 -11.70 -17.96
N ILE A 318 0.21 -11.01 -18.93
CA ILE A 318 0.25 -9.56 -19.01
C ILE A 318 -0.83 -9.10 -19.99
N HIS A 319 -1.60 -8.10 -19.59
CA HIS A 319 -2.67 -7.51 -20.39
C HIS A 319 -2.39 -6.01 -20.54
N GLU A 320 -2.17 -5.56 -21.77
CA GLU A 320 -2.04 -4.13 -22.05
C GLU A 320 -3.42 -3.50 -22.16
N VAL A 321 -3.65 -2.43 -21.38
CA VAL A 321 -4.89 -1.65 -21.48
C VAL A 321 -4.80 -0.76 -22.73
N PRO A 322 -5.74 -0.87 -23.69
CA PRO A 322 -5.65 -0.15 -24.97
C PRO A 322 -6.00 1.33 -24.80
N THR A 323 -5.02 2.16 -24.52
CA THR A 323 -5.17 3.61 -24.35
C THR A 323 -4.12 4.39 -25.13
N ASN A 324 -4.48 5.59 -25.55
CA ASN A 324 -3.57 6.53 -26.18
C ASN A 324 -2.86 7.38 -25.11
N GLY A 325 -1.75 6.88 -24.56
CA GLY A 325 -0.98 7.56 -23.54
C GLY A 325 -1.02 6.85 -22.17
N PRO A 326 -0.31 7.38 -21.16
CA PRO A 326 -0.19 6.75 -19.85
C PRO A 326 -1.51 6.80 -19.09
N MET A 327 -2.08 5.65 -18.80
CA MET A 327 -3.32 5.50 -18.02
C MET A 327 -3.03 5.41 -16.52
N GLY A 328 -2.04 4.62 -16.12
CA GLY A 328 -1.78 4.28 -14.73
C GLY A 328 -2.97 3.57 -14.08
N PRO A 329 -3.24 2.29 -14.44
CA PRO A 329 -4.29 1.49 -13.81
C PRO A 329 -4.18 1.52 -12.29
N HIS A 330 -5.28 1.85 -11.60
CA HIS A 330 -5.24 2.09 -10.16
C HIS A 330 -6.22 1.22 -9.38
N SER A 331 -7.53 1.53 -9.42
CA SER A 331 -8.52 0.75 -8.71
C SER A 331 -9.15 -0.29 -9.60
N LEU A 332 -9.43 -1.46 -9.03
CA LEU A 332 -10.03 -2.60 -9.68
C LEU A 332 -11.34 -2.96 -9.00
N LEU A 333 -12.43 -3.01 -9.76
CA LEU A 333 -13.70 -3.52 -9.29
C LEU A 333 -14.18 -4.68 -10.15
N ARG A 334 -14.79 -5.65 -9.49
CA ARG A 334 -15.41 -6.78 -10.15
C ARG A 334 -16.81 -6.41 -10.62
N GLY A 335 -17.13 -6.68 -11.89
CA GLY A 335 -18.50 -6.71 -12.38
C GLY A 335 -19.24 -7.98 -11.91
N ALA A 336 -20.57 -7.92 -11.78
CA ALA A 336 -21.40 -9.06 -11.41
C ALA A 336 -21.28 -10.24 -12.41
N ASP A 337 -20.95 -9.94 -13.65
CA ASP A 337 -20.74 -10.88 -14.76
C ASP A 337 -19.33 -11.49 -14.79
N GLY A 338 -18.44 -11.11 -13.86
CA GLY A 338 -17.05 -11.53 -13.83
C GLY A 338 -16.10 -10.65 -14.63
N SER A 339 -16.59 -9.55 -15.19
CA SER A 339 -15.77 -8.50 -15.83
C SER A 339 -14.96 -7.70 -14.80
N ILE A 340 -14.05 -6.86 -15.29
CA ILE A 340 -13.18 -6.03 -14.44
C ILE A 340 -13.26 -4.58 -14.90
N TRP A 341 -13.54 -3.69 -13.95
CA TRP A 341 -13.54 -2.26 -14.14
C TRP A 341 -12.27 -1.64 -13.56
N ILE A 342 -11.63 -0.76 -14.32
CA ILE A 342 -10.31 -0.24 -14.00
C ILE A 342 -10.34 1.29 -14.08
N THR A 343 -9.93 1.95 -12.98
CA THR A 343 -9.77 3.41 -12.98
C THR A 343 -8.36 3.79 -13.41
N ALA A 344 -8.21 5.03 -13.93
CA ALA A 344 -6.95 5.62 -14.32
C ALA A 344 -6.59 6.76 -13.38
N LEU A 345 -5.35 6.75 -12.87
CA LEU A 345 -4.86 7.78 -11.95
C LEU A 345 -4.02 8.85 -12.63
N PHE A 346 -3.54 8.64 -13.87
CA PHE A 346 -2.63 9.55 -14.56
C PHE A 346 -3.28 10.41 -15.64
N ALA A 347 -2.42 11.06 -16.43
CA ALA A 347 -2.75 12.09 -17.40
C ALA A 347 -3.88 11.74 -18.39
N THR A 348 -4.00 10.47 -18.75
CA THR A 348 -5.09 10.01 -19.61
C THR A 348 -6.29 9.64 -18.74
N SER A 349 -7.23 10.57 -18.61
CA SER A 349 -8.50 10.34 -17.88
C SER A 349 -9.36 9.36 -18.67
N VAL A 350 -9.26 8.08 -18.33
CA VAL A 350 -9.97 6.98 -18.98
C VAL A 350 -10.56 6.05 -17.94
N LEU A 351 -11.79 5.60 -18.16
CA LEU A 351 -12.33 4.41 -17.52
C LEU A 351 -12.14 3.24 -18.47
N ALA A 352 -11.61 2.13 -17.99
CA ALA A 352 -11.46 0.91 -18.77
C ALA A 352 -12.31 -0.23 -18.19
N HIS A 353 -12.72 -1.12 -19.05
CA HIS A 353 -13.49 -2.32 -18.72
C HIS A 353 -12.95 -3.48 -19.53
N LEU A 354 -12.68 -4.58 -18.87
CA LEU A 354 -12.30 -5.86 -19.47
C LEU A 354 -13.45 -6.84 -19.28
N ASP A 355 -14.01 -7.35 -20.37
CA ASP A 355 -15.07 -8.34 -20.31
C ASP A 355 -14.62 -9.61 -19.58
N ALA A 356 -15.58 -10.43 -19.15
CA ALA A 356 -15.34 -11.68 -18.45
C ALA A 356 -14.52 -12.71 -19.27
N ASP A 357 -14.41 -12.52 -20.60
CA ASP A 357 -13.57 -13.32 -21.48
C ASP A 357 -12.06 -13.08 -21.28
N GLY A 358 -11.69 -12.02 -20.54
CA GLY A 358 -10.32 -11.62 -20.27
C GLY A 358 -9.57 -11.07 -21.49
N LYS A 359 -10.28 -10.67 -22.55
CA LYS A 359 -9.68 -10.25 -23.84
C LYS A 359 -10.33 -9.01 -24.44
N THR A 360 -11.65 -8.88 -24.33
CA THR A 360 -12.40 -7.78 -24.93
C THR A 360 -12.35 -6.55 -24.04
N TRP A 361 -11.85 -5.45 -24.59
CA TRP A 361 -11.69 -4.19 -23.90
C TRP A 361 -12.68 -3.14 -24.35
N HIS A 362 -13.18 -2.37 -23.39
CA HIS A 362 -13.94 -1.13 -23.62
C HIS A 362 -13.28 0.01 -22.87
N THR A 363 -13.18 1.18 -23.50
CA THR A 363 -12.58 2.36 -22.87
C THR A 363 -13.43 3.59 -23.13
N TRP A 364 -13.57 4.43 -22.13
CA TRP A 364 -14.29 5.70 -22.20
C TRP A 364 -13.39 6.84 -21.78
N PRO A 365 -13.11 7.82 -22.68
CA PRO A 365 -12.46 9.06 -22.28
C PRO A 365 -13.31 9.83 -21.26
N LEU A 366 -12.68 10.33 -20.21
CA LEU A 366 -13.36 11.00 -19.11
C LEU A 366 -13.12 12.50 -19.19
N LYS A 367 -14.01 13.19 -19.88
CA LYS A 367 -14.13 14.65 -19.87
C LYS A 367 -15.57 15.01 -19.59
N THR A 368 -15.79 16.01 -18.74
CA THR A 368 -17.12 16.56 -18.56
C THR A 368 -17.61 17.21 -19.85
N GLN A 369 -18.91 17.47 -19.95
CA GLN A 369 -19.47 18.20 -21.11
C GLN A 369 -18.88 19.62 -21.26
N LYS A 370 -18.36 20.20 -20.17
CA LYS A 370 -17.66 21.48 -20.17
C LYS A 370 -16.19 21.37 -20.61
N GLY A 371 -15.70 20.15 -20.83
CA GLY A 371 -14.32 19.87 -21.22
C GLY A 371 -13.35 19.71 -20.05
N ASP A 372 -13.85 19.75 -18.80
CA ASP A 372 -13.01 19.56 -17.62
C ASP A 372 -12.49 18.12 -17.56
N ARG A 373 -11.23 17.99 -17.25
CA ARG A 373 -10.59 16.69 -17.02
C ARG A 373 -11.08 16.08 -15.71
N VAL A 374 -11.38 14.81 -15.73
CA VAL A 374 -11.80 14.02 -14.56
C VAL A 374 -10.69 13.04 -14.18
N LEU A 375 -10.34 12.99 -12.91
CA LEU A 375 -9.32 12.09 -12.38
C LEU A 375 -9.98 11.12 -11.41
N ILE A 376 -10.36 9.96 -11.91
CA ILE A 376 -11.06 8.95 -11.09
C ILE A 376 -10.08 8.28 -10.15
N HIS A 377 -10.40 8.30 -8.84
CA HIS A 377 -9.72 7.50 -7.85
C HIS A 377 -10.44 6.15 -7.65
N ASP A 378 -11.74 6.18 -7.38
CA ASP A 378 -12.53 4.99 -7.08
C ASP A 378 -13.88 5.01 -7.78
N LEU A 379 -14.49 3.83 -7.97
CA LEU A 379 -15.84 3.66 -8.49
C LEU A 379 -16.78 3.28 -7.36
N SER A 380 -18.08 3.57 -7.55
CA SER A 380 -19.09 3.13 -6.58
C SER A 380 -19.24 1.62 -6.59
N PHE A 381 -19.15 1.05 -5.41
CA PHE A 381 -19.38 -0.37 -5.20
C PHE A 381 -20.34 -0.59 -4.02
N GLY A 382 -20.98 -1.74 -4.04
CA GLY A 382 -21.71 -2.26 -2.92
C GLY A 382 -20.86 -3.22 -2.10
N ARG A 383 -21.48 -4.25 -1.57
CA ARG A 383 -20.80 -5.33 -0.84
C ARG A 383 -19.70 -6.00 -1.68
N GLN A 384 -18.66 -6.51 -1.03
CA GLN A 384 -17.60 -7.34 -1.64
C GLN A 384 -16.85 -6.69 -2.81
N HIS A 385 -16.73 -5.37 -2.84
CA HIS A 385 -16.07 -4.63 -3.93
C HIS A 385 -16.65 -4.94 -5.33
N GLU A 386 -17.93 -5.26 -5.41
CA GLU A 386 -18.63 -5.43 -6.66
C GLU A 386 -19.15 -4.08 -7.15
N LEU A 387 -18.85 -3.74 -8.42
CA LEU A 387 -19.35 -2.52 -9.03
C LEU A 387 -20.87 -2.44 -8.90
N LEU A 388 -21.37 -1.32 -8.41
CA LEU A 388 -22.81 -1.08 -8.30
C LEU A 388 -23.18 0.19 -9.08
N THR A 389 -24.05 0.02 -10.08
CA THR A 389 -24.65 1.12 -10.83
C THR A 389 -25.91 1.63 -10.16
N ASP A 390 -26.29 2.88 -10.42
CA ASP A 390 -27.62 3.36 -10.03
C ASP A 390 -28.75 2.74 -10.89
N LYS A 391 -30.00 3.08 -10.59
CA LYS A 391 -31.16 2.55 -11.32
C LYS A 391 -31.24 2.93 -12.80
N LYS A 392 -30.47 3.95 -13.22
CA LYS A 392 -30.34 4.37 -14.62
C LYS A 392 -29.18 3.67 -15.33
N GLY A 393 -28.38 2.87 -14.62
CA GLY A 393 -27.22 2.18 -15.15
C GLY A 393 -25.96 3.05 -15.22
N ARG A 394 -25.95 4.22 -14.55
CA ARG A 394 -24.78 5.09 -14.47
C ARG A 394 -23.75 4.54 -13.49
N ILE A 395 -22.47 4.65 -13.84
CA ILE A 395 -21.35 4.28 -12.98
C ILE A 395 -20.85 5.54 -12.30
N TRP A 396 -20.89 5.54 -10.99
CA TRP A 396 -20.48 6.67 -10.17
C TRP A 396 -19.03 6.55 -9.75
N PHE A 397 -18.33 7.69 -9.61
CA PHE A 397 -16.92 7.72 -9.27
C PHE A 397 -16.55 8.91 -8.35
N SER A 398 -15.44 8.77 -7.67
CA SER A 398 -14.77 9.89 -7.00
C SER A 398 -13.77 10.56 -7.94
N ASP A 399 -13.94 11.86 -8.16
CA ASP A 399 -12.98 12.71 -8.86
C ASP A 399 -12.07 13.39 -7.84
N ILE A 400 -10.90 12.77 -7.61
CA ILE A 400 -9.94 13.26 -6.62
C ILE A 400 -9.31 14.59 -7.04
N GLY A 401 -9.17 14.84 -8.34
CA GLY A 401 -8.59 16.06 -8.89
C GLY A 401 -9.47 17.28 -8.65
N ASN A 402 -10.79 17.13 -8.83
CA ASN A 402 -11.76 18.22 -8.72
C ASN A 402 -12.51 18.22 -7.38
N SER A 403 -12.19 17.28 -6.48
CA SER A 403 -12.94 17.07 -5.21
C SER A 403 -14.44 16.94 -5.46
N ALA A 404 -14.82 16.02 -6.37
CA ALA A 404 -16.18 15.87 -6.83
C ALA A 404 -16.67 14.42 -6.79
N VAL A 405 -17.96 14.22 -6.65
CA VAL A 405 -18.66 12.97 -7.02
C VAL A 405 -19.09 13.12 -8.48
N GLY A 406 -18.85 12.13 -9.31
CA GLY A 406 -19.26 12.15 -10.70
C GLY A 406 -19.87 10.86 -11.17
N TYR A 407 -20.40 10.85 -12.39
CA TYR A 407 -20.83 9.64 -13.06
C TYR A 407 -20.43 9.61 -14.53
N ILE A 408 -20.36 8.42 -15.07
CA ILE A 408 -20.40 8.15 -16.50
C ILE A 408 -21.63 7.31 -16.82
N ASP A 409 -22.32 7.67 -17.89
CA ASP A 409 -23.30 6.80 -18.53
C ASP A 409 -22.57 6.00 -19.63
N PRO A 410 -22.33 4.70 -19.45
CA PRO A 410 -21.55 3.90 -20.40
C PRO A 410 -22.25 3.71 -21.75
N LYS A 411 -23.56 3.96 -21.85
CA LYS A 411 -24.33 3.86 -23.10
C LYS A 411 -24.17 5.09 -23.99
N THR A 412 -24.05 6.26 -23.38
CA THR A 412 -23.99 7.55 -24.10
C THR A 412 -22.59 8.16 -24.07
N GLY A 413 -21.73 7.71 -23.16
CA GLY A 413 -20.42 8.31 -22.91
C GLY A 413 -20.50 9.65 -22.15
N ILE A 414 -21.68 10.06 -21.68
CA ILE A 414 -21.87 11.32 -20.96
C ILE A 414 -21.20 11.23 -19.59
N VAL A 415 -20.35 12.20 -19.27
CA VAL A 415 -19.67 12.34 -18.00
C VAL A 415 -20.07 13.66 -17.35
N GLU A 416 -20.50 13.58 -16.09
CA GLU A 416 -20.76 14.76 -15.25
C GLU A 416 -20.11 14.61 -13.88
N ASN A 417 -19.74 15.72 -13.26
CA ASN A 417 -19.27 15.77 -11.88
C ASN A 417 -19.92 16.89 -11.07
N PHE A 418 -19.96 16.69 -9.76
CA PHE A 418 -20.57 17.58 -8.79
C PHE A 418 -19.56 17.86 -7.69
N LYS A 419 -19.06 19.09 -7.63
CA LYS A 419 -18.05 19.51 -6.66
C LYS A 419 -18.60 19.40 -5.24
N ALA A 420 -17.85 18.78 -4.34
CA ALA A 420 -18.23 18.69 -2.93
C ALA A 420 -18.33 20.08 -2.30
N PRO A 421 -19.30 20.30 -1.40
CA PRO A 421 -19.47 21.57 -0.72
C PRO A 421 -18.27 21.87 0.18
N GLU A 422 -17.93 23.12 0.30
CA GLU A 422 -16.99 23.60 1.30
C GLU A 422 -17.64 23.49 2.69
N VAL A 423 -16.87 23.04 3.65
CA VAL A 423 -17.33 22.89 5.04
C VAL A 423 -16.57 23.88 5.93
N ALA A 424 -17.31 24.69 6.66
CA ALA A 424 -16.74 25.70 7.56
C ALA A 424 -15.75 25.09 8.56
N GLY A 425 -14.61 25.73 8.75
CA GLY A 425 -13.53 25.25 9.62
C GLY A 425 -12.68 24.12 9.03
N ARG A 426 -12.89 23.77 7.76
CA ARG A 426 -12.09 22.79 7.03
C ARG A 426 -11.48 23.44 5.78
N SER A 427 -10.20 23.82 5.91
CA SER A 427 -9.40 24.34 4.81
C SER A 427 -8.64 23.17 4.17
N GLY A 428 -8.42 23.25 2.86
CA GLY A 428 -7.67 22.25 2.10
C GLY A 428 -8.51 21.56 1.04
N LYS A 429 -7.84 20.79 0.18
CA LYS A 429 -8.52 19.97 -0.83
C LYS A 429 -9.32 18.87 -0.16
N ALA A 430 -10.58 18.76 -0.49
CA ALA A 430 -11.44 17.68 -0.03
C ALA A 430 -10.89 16.31 -0.44
N SER A 431 -10.32 16.21 -1.64
CA SER A 431 -9.75 14.97 -2.21
C SER A 431 -10.70 13.79 -2.01
N LEU A 432 -11.82 13.78 -2.77
CA LEU A 432 -12.78 12.67 -2.69
C LEU A 432 -12.09 11.36 -3.05
N TYR A 433 -12.27 10.35 -2.19
CA TYR A 433 -11.47 9.14 -2.21
C TYR A 433 -12.32 7.89 -2.39
N GLY A 434 -12.83 7.31 -1.32
CA GLY A 434 -13.66 6.11 -1.35
C GLY A 434 -15.12 6.43 -1.62
N LEU A 435 -15.82 5.51 -2.27
CA LEU A 435 -17.24 5.58 -2.57
C LEU A 435 -17.91 4.24 -2.28
N VAL A 436 -19.09 4.27 -1.65
CA VAL A 436 -20.00 3.13 -1.55
C VAL A 436 -21.42 3.56 -1.91
N MET A 437 -22.20 2.63 -2.44
CA MET A 437 -23.59 2.86 -2.79
C MET A 437 -24.51 2.06 -1.88
N THR A 438 -25.56 2.68 -1.37
CA THR A 438 -26.59 2.02 -0.56
C THR A 438 -27.35 0.96 -1.36
N SER A 439 -27.93 -0.01 -0.66
CA SER A 439 -28.65 -1.14 -1.28
C SER A 439 -29.84 -0.71 -2.13
N ASP A 440 -30.49 0.42 -1.80
CA ASP A 440 -31.58 1.01 -2.55
C ASP A 440 -31.15 1.74 -3.84
N ARG A 441 -29.84 1.89 -4.04
CA ARG A 441 -29.19 2.58 -5.18
C ARG A 441 -29.58 4.05 -5.35
N LYS A 442 -29.86 4.72 -4.23
CA LYS A 442 -30.23 6.14 -4.23
C LYS A 442 -29.15 7.05 -3.67
N HIS A 443 -28.32 6.53 -2.78
CA HIS A 443 -27.30 7.32 -2.12
C HIS A 443 -25.90 6.74 -2.36
N ILE A 444 -24.97 7.64 -2.58
CA ILE A 444 -23.55 7.38 -2.53
C ILE A 444 -23.02 8.00 -1.25
N TRP A 445 -22.31 7.20 -0.46
CA TRP A 445 -21.48 7.71 0.62
C TRP A 445 -20.06 7.83 0.14
N TYR A 446 -19.41 8.93 0.46
CA TYR A 446 -18.06 9.27 0.02
C TYR A 446 -17.18 9.69 1.18
N SER A 447 -15.87 9.53 1.04
CA SER A 447 -14.88 10.07 1.95
C SER A 447 -14.12 11.23 1.32
N GLN A 448 -13.71 12.20 2.17
CA GLN A 448 -12.82 13.31 1.82
C GLN A 448 -11.55 13.18 2.65
N VAL A 449 -10.54 12.53 2.08
CA VAL A 449 -9.32 12.17 2.80
C VAL A 449 -8.52 13.39 3.26
N GLY A 450 -8.56 14.48 2.51
CA GLY A 450 -7.71 15.66 2.76
C GLY A 450 -8.23 16.62 3.83
N ASN A 451 -9.47 16.48 4.29
CA ASN A 451 -10.07 17.39 5.27
C ASN A 451 -10.90 16.72 6.38
N GLY A 452 -10.81 15.38 6.48
CA GLY A 452 -11.43 14.63 7.57
C GLY A 452 -12.97 14.70 7.56
N ILE A 453 -13.58 14.45 6.40
CA ILE A 453 -15.03 14.46 6.22
C ILE A 453 -15.46 13.17 5.50
N PHE A 454 -16.62 12.67 5.83
CA PHE A 454 -17.37 11.77 4.96
C PHE A 454 -18.82 12.25 4.85
N GLY A 455 -19.54 11.84 3.81
CA GLY A 455 -20.87 12.36 3.60
C GLY A 455 -21.67 11.60 2.55
N SER A 456 -22.87 12.06 2.27
CA SER A 456 -23.76 11.43 1.28
C SER A 456 -24.14 12.35 0.13
N PHE A 457 -24.40 11.73 -1.01
CA PHE A 457 -24.86 12.34 -2.23
C PHE A 457 -26.03 11.53 -2.79
N ASN A 458 -27.12 12.20 -3.12
CA ASN A 458 -28.31 11.56 -3.68
C ASN A 458 -28.24 11.54 -5.20
N VAL A 459 -28.22 10.33 -5.79
CA VAL A 459 -28.05 10.15 -7.24
C VAL A 459 -29.31 10.46 -8.07
N GLU A 460 -30.48 10.56 -7.43
CA GLU A 460 -31.74 10.91 -8.10
C GLU A 460 -31.88 12.44 -8.18
N THR A 461 -31.61 13.15 -7.08
CA THR A 461 -31.71 14.63 -7.00
C THR A 461 -30.44 15.35 -7.41
N LEU A 462 -29.31 14.63 -7.53
CA LEU A 462 -27.99 15.15 -7.87
C LEU A 462 -27.48 16.20 -6.85
N LYS A 463 -27.72 15.96 -5.56
CA LYS A 463 -27.38 16.89 -4.47
C LYS A 463 -26.61 16.20 -3.37
N PHE A 464 -25.66 16.92 -2.79
CA PHE A 464 -25.07 16.58 -1.51
C PHE A 464 -26.10 16.79 -0.40
N GLU A 465 -26.24 15.81 0.48
CA GLU A 465 -27.24 15.85 1.55
C GLU A 465 -26.62 15.92 2.93
N LYS A 466 -25.49 15.24 3.12
CA LYS A 466 -24.85 15.12 4.43
C LYS A 466 -23.35 15.37 4.36
N SER A 467 -22.84 15.99 5.42
CA SER A 467 -21.41 16.06 5.71
C SER A 467 -21.18 15.76 7.20
N VAL A 468 -20.46 14.69 7.48
CA VAL A 468 -20.03 14.30 8.83
C VAL A 468 -18.59 14.75 9.00
N VAL A 469 -18.39 15.69 9.93
CA VAL A 469 -17.09 16.30 10.19
C VAL A 469 -16.39 15.54 11.31
N LEU A 470 -15.23 14.96 11.02
CA LEU A 470 -14.42 14.24 11.99
C LEU A 470 -13.69 15.21 12.93
N PRO A 471 -13.27 14.77 14.15
CA PRO A 471 -12.57 15.65 15.10
C PRO A 471 -11.31 16.30 14.50
N SER A 472 -10.50 15.54 13.77
CA SER A 472 -9.30 16.04 13.10
C SER A 472 -9.46 16.07 11.57
N ALA A 473 -8.93 17.12 10.94
CA ALA A 473 -8.82 17.18 9.46
C ALA A 473 -7.90 16.09 8.92
N THR A 474 -6.93 15.65 9.70
CA THR A 474 -5.95 14.62 9.36
C THR A 474 -6.39 13.21 9.75
N SER A 475 -7.62 13.02 10.27
CA SER A 475 -8.15 11.67 10.52
C SER A 475 -8.15 10.77 9.29
N GLY A 476 -8.22 11.37 8.10
CA GLY A 476 -7.97 10.70 6.81
C GLY A 476 -8.94 9.56 6.51
N PRO A 477 -10.28 9.79 6.40
CA PRO A 477 -11.21 8.74 6.00
C PRO A 477 -10.89 8.31 4.57
N ARG A 478 -10.68 6.99 4.36
CA ARG A 478 -10.29 6.44 3.06
C ARG A 478 -11.34 5.54 2.46
N ARG A 479 -11.00 4.32 2.04
CA ARG A 479 -11.91 3.41 1.35
C ARG A 479 -12.91 2.80 2.30
N LEU A 480 -14.12 3.28 2.21
CA LEU A 480 -15.26 2.78 2.98
C LEU A 480 -15.69 1.40 2.46
N THR A 481 -16.44 0.68 3.26
CA THR A 481 -17.26 -0.45 2.81
C THR A 481 -18.66 -0.35 3.42
N ILE A 482 -19.60 -1.12 2.89
CA ILE A 482 -20.98 -1.13 3.36
C ILE A 482 -21.51 -2.56 3.44
N SER A 483 -22.27 -2.87 4.48
CA SER A 483 -22.91 -4.17 4.68
C SER A 483 -24.24 -4.28 3.91
N ASP A 484 -24.82 -5.48 3.91
CA ASP A 484 -26.15 -5.73 3.33
C ASP A 484 -27.28 -4.98 4.06
N GLN A 485 -27.04 -4.56 5.30
CA GLN A 485 -27.97 -3.77 6.12
C GLN A 485 -27.75 -2.27 5.98
N ASP A 486 -26.87 -1.83 5.08
CA ASP A 486 -26.45 -0.45 4.88
C ASP A 486 -25.73 0.14 6.11
N ILE A 487 -25.06 -0.71 6.89
CA ILE A 487 -24.08 -0.28 7.88
C ILE A 487 -22.76 -0.03 7.18
N MET A 488 -22.27 1.18 7.25
CA MET A 488 -21.03 1.60 6.63
C MET A 488 -19.85 1.57 7.62
N TYR A 489 -18.72 1.11 7.16
CA TYR A 489 -17.45 1.11 7.90
C TYR A 489 -16.47 2.07 7.25
N VAL A 490 -15.98 3.04 8.04
CA VAL A 490 -15.09 4.11 7.56
C VAL A 490 -13.73 3.98 8.23
N PRO A 491 -12.71 3.52 7.50
CA PRO A 491 -11.35 3.47 8.03
C PRO A 491 -10.76 4.88 8.11
N LEU A 492 -10.27 5.25 9.28
CA LEU A 492 -9.60 6.52 9.53
C LEU A 492 -8.10 6.29 9.46
N TYR A 493 -7.55 6.46 8.28
CA TYR A 493 -6.16 6.15 7.95
C TYR A 493 -5.14 6.89 8.80
N GLY A 494 -5.34 8.18 9.04
CA GLY A 494 -4.47 9.00 9.87
C GLY A 494 -4.62 8.69 11.36
N ALA A 495 -5.84 8.49 11.83
CA ALA A 495 -6.14 8.29 13.24
C ALA A 495 -5.92 6.84 13.73
N GLY A 496 -5.82 5.85 12.83
CA GLY A 496 -5.71 4.44 13.21
C GLY A 496 -7.00 3.88 13.79
N GLN A 497 -8.15 4.35 13.34
CA GLN A 497 -9.48 4.02 13.87
C GLN A 497 -10.41 3.49 12.79
N LEU A 498 -11.51 2.88 13.21
CA LEU A 498 -12.62 2.48 12.36
C LEU A 498 -13.93 3.06 12.91
N ILE A 499 -14.71 3.72 12.05
CA ILE A 499 -16.07 4.16 12.38
C ILE A 499 -17.06 3.14 11.82
N GLU A 500 -18.08 2.83 12.60
CA GLU A 500 -19.29 2.13 12.23
C GLU A 500 -20.46 3.12 12.17
N TYR A 501 -21.15 3.17 11.04
CA TYR A 501 -22.19 4.17 10.77
C TYR A 501 -23.42 3.56 10.10
N ASP A 502 -24.59 3.75 10.72
CA ASP A 502 -25.86 3.38 10.12
C ASP A 502 -26.31 4.47 9.14
N THR A 503 -26.26 4.15 7.83
CA THR A 503 -26.62 5.11 6.79
C THR A 503 -28.12 5.37 6.68
N ARG A 504 -28.94 4.46 7.17
CA ARG A 504 -30.41 4.61 7.16
C ARG A 504 -30.91 5.43 8.36
N ALA A 505 -30.37 5.13 9.54
CA ALA A 505 -30.68 5.89 10.75
C ALA A 505 -29.90 7.21 10.84
N ASP A 506 -28.95 7.41 9.94
CA ASP A 506 -28.04 8.57 9.92
C ASP A 506 -27.30 8.77 11.26
N LYS A 507 -26.71 7.68 11.76
CA LYS A 507 -26.16 7.65 13.12
C LYS A 507 -24.83 6.89 13.18
N GLN A 508 -23.84 7.49 13.85
CA GLN A 508 -22.63 6.75 14.24
C GLN A 508 -22.99 5.73 15.33
N LEU A 509 -22.71 4.47 15.09
CA LEU A 509 -22.91 3.36 16.01
C LEU A 509 -21.71 3.17 16.94
N GLY A 510 -20.49 3.34 16.40
CA GLY A 510 -19.26 3.18 17.16
C GLY A 510 -18.07 3.85 16.50
N ILE A 511 -17.00 4.00 17.28
CA ILE A 511 -15.65 4.30 16.82
C ILE A 511 -14.70 3.39 17.59
N TYR A 512 -13.81 2.72 16.87
CA TYR A 512 -12.96 1.67 17.42
C TYR A 512 -11.50 2.00 17.13
N ASP A 513 -10.67 2.03 18.17
CA ASP A 513 -9.23 2.07 18.00
C ASP A 513 -8.72 0.73 17.46
N LEU A 514 -7.84 0.76 16.49
CA LEU A 514 -7.16 -0.46 16.07
C LEU A 514 -6.12 -0.88 17.10
N PRO A 515 -5.92 -2.19 17.29
CA PRO A 515 -5.07 -2.71 18.37
C PRO A 515 -3.63 -2.23 18.35
N ASP A 516 -3.05 -2.04 17.15
CA ASP A 516 -1.72 -1.49 17.00
C ASP A 516 -1.80 0.03 16.84
N ARG A 517 -1.12 0.77 17.72
CA ARG A 517 -1.06 2.25 17.70
C ARG A 517 -0.43 2.81 16.42
N GLY A 518 0.37 2.02 15.71
CA GLY A 518 0.94 2.36 14.39
C GLY A 518 0.06 1.94 13.21
N SER A 519 -1.14 1.42 13.46
CA SER A 519 -2.05 1.00 12.38
C SER A 519 -2.48 2.14 11.50
N VAL A 520 -2.49 1.88 10.19
CA VAL A 520 -2.91 2.81 9.14
C VAL A 520 -3.96 2.12 8.26
N PRO A 521 -5.23 2.06 8.69
CA PRO A 521 -6.28 1.35 7.99
C PRO A 521 -6.58 2.05 6.66
N TYR A 522 -6.15 1.46 5.55
CA TYR A 522 -6.32 2.02 4.21
C TYR A 522 -7.70 1.70 3.62
N SER A 523 -8.10 0.45 3.78
CA SER A 523 -9.34 -0.10 3.23
C SER A 523 -9.94 -1.09 4.21
N VAL A 524 -11.23 -1.24 4.16
CA VAL A 524 -11.98 -2.25 4.92
C VAL A 524 -12.90 -3.00 3.97
N THR A 525 -13.08 -4.29 4.19
CA THR A 525 -13.96 -5.13 3.39
C THR A 525 -14.97 -5.84 4.28
N TRP A 526 -16.23 -5.80 3.90
CA TRP A 526 -17.29 -6.54 4.57
C TRP A 526 -17.33 -7.99 4.07
N ASP A 527 -17.31 -8.95 5.00
CA ASP A 527 -17.52 -10.38 4.72
C ASP A 527 -18.86 -10.83 5.32
N PRO A 528 -19.89 -11.12 4.49
CA PRO A 528 -21.21 -11.51 4.99
C PRO A 528 -21.25 -12.89 5.65
N LYS A 529 -20.15 -13.65 5.61
CA LYS A 529 -20.06 -15.01 6.17
C LYS A 529 -19.43 -15.05 7.56
N ARG A 530 -18.95 -13.92 8.09
CA ARG A 530 -18.26 -13.84 9.39
C ARG A 530 -18.95 -12.91 10.37
#